data_3f7d5944c356e01266e9089fa29597e9
#
_entry.id   3f7d5944c356e01266e9089fa29597e9
#
_cell.length_a   1.000
_cell.length_b   1.000
_cell.length_c   1.000
_cell.angle_alpha   90.00
_cell.angle_beta   90.00
_cell.angle_gamma   90.00
#
_symmetry.space_group_name_H-M   'P 1'
#
loop_
_entity.id
_entity.type
_entity.pdbx_description
1 polymer ?
#
loop_
_entity_poly.entity_id
_entity_poly.type
_entity_poly.pdbx_seq_one_letter_code
_entity_poly.pdbx_strand_id
1 'polypeptide(L)' 'MPYLISDKQSDCQGWATVKEETDGSYTTIGCHDDKQSAVDQMVAVSIAEDMEPGGEI' A
#
# COMPACT_ATOMS: atom_id res chain seq x y z
N MET A 1 -9.24 0.12 -8.08
CA MET A 1 -7.78 -0.07 -8.07
C MET A 1 -7.36 -0.56 -6.70
N PRO A 2 -6.61 -1.64 -6.59
CA PRO A 2 -6.26 -2.19 -5.29
C PRO A 2 -5.20 -1.35 -4.58
N TYR A 3 -5.21 -1.44 -3.26
CA TYR A 3 -4.09 -0.97 -2.44
C TYR A 3 -3.15 -2.15 -2.21
N LEU A 4 -1.86 -1.86 -2.17
CA LEU A 4 -0.82 -2.88 -2.08
C LEU A 4 0.23 -2.43 -1.07
N ILE A 5 1.11 -3.34 -0.68
CA ILE A 5 2.27 -2.99 0.13
C ILE A 5 3.53 -3.31 -0.66
N SER A 6 4.60 -2.56 -0.40
CA SER A 6 5.86 -2.74 -1.10
C SER A 6 7.02 -2.30 -0.21
N ASP A 7 8.10 -3.06 -0.24
CA ASP A 7 9.35 -2.66 0.41
C ASP A 7 10.37 -2.09 -0.60
N LYS A 8 9.91 -1.80 -1.82
CA LYS A 8 10.78 -1.39 -2.92
C LYS A 8 10.60 0.07 -3.32
N GLN A 9 9.84 0.83 -2.55
CA GLN A 9 9.59 2.23 -2.88
C GLN A 9 10.78 3.10 -2.47
N SER A 10 11.26 3.94 -3.38
CA SER A 10 12.41 4.79 -3.11
C SER A 10 12.14 5.86 -2.06
N ASP A 11 10.87 6.22 -1.85
CA ASP A 11 10.47 7.23 -0.88
C ASP A 11 10.14 6.64 0.50
N CYS A 12 10.39 5.35 0.70
CA CYS A 12 10.15 4.70 1.97
C CYS A 12 11.21 3.63 2.21
N GLN A 13 11.92 3.73 3.34
CA GLN A 13 12.98 2.79 3.68
C GLN A 13 12.47 1.48 4.25
N GLY A 14 11.23 1.46 4.76
CA GLY A 14 10.61 0.27 5.30
C GLY A 14 9.56 -0.28 4.33
N TRP A 15 8.37 -0.47 4.85
CA TRP A 15 7.23 -0.96 4.08
C TRP A 15 6.28 0.19 3.77
N ALA A 16 5.97 0.39 2.50
CA ALA A 16 5.04 1.41 2.06
C ALA A 16 3.69 0.79 1.75
N THR A 17 2.62 1.51 2.09
CA THR A 17 1.29 1.21 1.58
C THR A 17 1.08 2.08 0.34
N VAL A 18 0.76 1.46 -0.78
CA VAL A 18 0.67 2.15 -2.06
C VAL A 18 -0.69 1.91 -2.71
N LYS A 19 -1.10 2.87 -3.51
CA LYS A 19 -2.30 2.78 -4.33
C LYS A 19 -1.89 2.58 -5.78
N GLU A 20 -2.43 1.56 -6.43
CA GLU A 20 -2.20 1.35 -7.86
C GLU A 20 -3.04 2.34 -8.67
N GLU A 21 -2.38 3.08 -9.55
CA GLU A 21 -3.03 4.05 -10.41
C GLU A 21 -3.44 3.43 -11.73
N THR A 22 -4.32 4.11 -12.47
CA THR A 22 -4.85 3.60 -13.74
C THR A 22 -3.77 3.48 -14.82
N ASP A 23 -2.69 4.25 -14.73
CA ASP A 23 -1.60 4.21 -15.69
C ASP A 23 -0.53 3.17 -15.35
N GLY A 24 -0.74 2.38 -14.30
CA GLY A 24 0.20 1.36 -13.87
C GLY A 24 1.24 1.83 -12.88
N SER A 25 1.22 3.10 -12.49
CA SER A 25 2.13 3.61 -11.47
C SER A 25 1.55 3.38 -10.07
N TYR A 26 2.37 3.67 -9.05
CA TYR A 26 1.96 3.51 -7.66
C TYR A 26 2.19 4.80 -6.90
N THR A 27 1.23 5.15 -6.05
CA THR A 27 1.32 6.32 -5.18
C THR A 27 1.46 5.83 -3.74
N THR A 28 2.52 6.27 -3.05
CA THR A 28 2.73 5.91 -1.65
C THR A 28 1.77 6.72 -0.79
N ILE A 29 0.95 6.04 -0.01
CA ILE A 29 0.00 6.69 0.89
C ILE A 29 0.42 6.58 2.35
N GLY A 30 1.39 5.74 2.66
CA GLY A 30 1.94 5.63 4.01
C GLY A 30 3.25 4.89 4.00
N CYS A 31 4.11 5.19 4.97
CA CYS A 31 5.41 4.54 5.12
C CYS A 31 5.52 4.04 6.56
N HIS A 32 5.90 2.79 6.73
CA HIS A 32 5.92 2.13 8.02
C HIS A 32 7.26 1.42 8.21
N ASP A 33 7.65 1.23 9.46
CA ASP A 33 8.90 0.55 9.78
C ASP A 33 8.78 -0.96 9.62
N ASP A 34 7.57 -1.51 9.72
CA ASP A 34 7.38 -2.95 9.61
C ASP A 34 6.25 -3.29 8.64
N LYS A 35 6.26 -4.54 8.19
CA LYS A 35 5.29 -5.02 7.22
C LYS A 35 3.87 -5.04 7.80
N GLN A 36 3.72 -5.41 9.07
CA GLN A 36 2.40 -5.56 9.67
C GLN A 36 1.67 -4.22 9.72
N SER A 37 2.37 -3.15 10.02
CA SER A 37 1.76 -1.82 10.03
C SER A 37 1.30 -1.41 8.63
N ALA A 38 2.08 -1.73 7.61
CA ALA A 38 1.69 -1.45 6.22
C ALA A 38 0.47 -2.27 5.83
N VAL A 39 0.42 -3.54 6.21
CA VAL A 39 -0.75 -4.39 5.94
C VAL A 39 -1.98 -3.83 6.66
N ASP A 40 -1.84 -3.41 7.90
CA ASP A 40 -2.96 -2.85 8.66
C ASP A 40 -3.52 -1.61 7.98
N GLN A 41 -2.66 -0.71 7.49
CA GLN A 41 -3.12 0.46 6.75
C GLN A 41 -3.79 0.06 5.44
N MET A 42 -3.18 -0.86 4.69
CA MET A 42 -3.75 -1.32 3.42
C MET A 42 -5.15 -1.88 3.62
N VAL A 43 -5.34 -2.71 4.63
CA VAL A 43 -6.66 -3.29 4.92
C VAL A 43 -7.65 -2.19 5.29
N ALA A 44 -7.25 -1.25 6.15
CA ALA A 44 -8.12 -0.18 6.59
C ALA A 44 -8.58 0.70 5.44
N VAL A 45 -7.67 1.12 4.55
CA VAL A 45 -8.05 1.97 3.42
C VAL A 45 -8.84 1.18 2.37
N SER A 46 -8.57 -0.10 2.22
CA SER A 46 -9.35 -0.94 1.31
C SER A 46 -10.81 -1.04 1.76
N ILE A 47 -11.03 -1.22 3.05
CA ILE A 47 -12.38 -1.28 3.61
C ILE A 47 -13.07 0.08 3.42
N ALA A 48 -12.37 1.17 3.70
CA ALA A 48 -12.94 2.52 3.58
C ALA A 48 -13.36 2.84 2.14
N GLU A 49 -12.65 2.28 1.15
CA GLU A 49 -12.94 2.49 -0.27
C GLU A 49 -13.83 1.39 -0.85
N ASP A 50 -14.34 0.48 -0.01
CA ASP A 50 -15.17 -0.64 -0.44
C ASP A 50 -14.47 -1.50 -1.51
N MET A 51 -13.18 -1.79 -1.28
CA MET A 51 -12.33 -2.55 -2.17
C MET A 51 -11.73 -3.73 -1.44
N GLU A 52 -11.35 -4.76 -2.18
CA GLU A 52 -10.61 -5.87 -1.59
C GLU A 52 -9.16 -5.47 -1.38
N PRO A 53 -8.55 -5.85 -0.24
CA PRO A 53 -7.12 -5.64 -0.07
C PRO A 53 -6.35 -6.37 -1.16
N GLY A 54 -5.31 -5.70 -1.68
CA GLY A 54 -4.45 -6.31 -2.67
C GLY A 54 -3.46 -7.25 -2.01
N GLY A 55 -2.21 -7.03 -2.26
CA GLY A 55 -1.19 -7.89 -1.70
C GLY A 55 0.14 -7.17 -1.63
N GLU A 56 1.19 -7.94 -1.71
CA GLU A 56 2.55 -7.46 -1.68
C GLU A 56 3.10 -7.41 -3.11
N ILE A 57 3.79 -6.32 -3.42
CA ILE A 57 4.48 -6.22 -4.70
C ILE A 57 5.84 -6.87 -4.58
#